data_f55d8479e28964de5fe0c3cac95a7a1f
#
_entry.id   f55d8479e28964de5fe0c3cac95a7a1f
#
_cell.length_a   1.000
_cell.length_b   1.000
_cell.length_c   1.000
_cell.angle_alpha   90.00
_cell.angle_beta   90.00
_cell.angle_gamma   90.00
#
_symmetry.space_group_name_H-M   'P 1'
#
loop_
_entity.id
_entity.type
_entity.pdbx_description
1 polymer ?
#
loop_
_entity_poly.entity_id
_entity_poly.type
_entity_poly.pdbx_seq_one_letter_code
_entity_poly.pdbx_strand_id
1 'polypeptide(L)'
;DSVVVCLRPFKQGEIIEVDGKTITLLQDTPAGHKVLIDNAAEGTNILKYGYPIGHAKKDLKQGEWVNENNLKTNLAGTLEYTYNPVEEILNIENENRTFKGYVRKNGEVGVRNEIWVVPTVGCVNGIAEKLVDLLKQETKCEGIDAIHAWHHNFGCSQLSGDHENTRKVLRDICLHPNAGAVLVLSLGCENNQPDEFMKMLGDYDKDRIKLLVTQKVEGDELEEGMKLLRELYAQAKEDKRQEVSVSKLRVGLKCGGSDGFSGITANPLVGEFSDWLVAQGGTSILTEVPEMFGAETILMNRCENKELFDKTVHLINDFKEYFLSHGEPVGENPSPGNKAGGISTLEDKALGCTQKCGRAPVSGVLQYGDRLETTGLNLLSAPGNDLVASTALASAGCQLVLFTTGRGTPFGTFVPTMKISTNSNLYRNKPNWIDFNAGELVEGTEMKDLVRKFIDKIIAVANGEEARNEYNGYREISIFKNGVTL
;
A
#
# COMPACT_ATOMS: atom_id res chain seq x y z
N ASP A 1 -14.23 17.10 19.13
CA ASP A 1 -12.81 17.33 18.82
C ASP A 1 -12.31 18.64 19.45
N SER A 2 -10.99 18.75 19.65
CA SER A 2 -10.35 19.98 20.16
C SER A 2 -9.92 20.92 19.04
N VAL A 3 -9.89 20.42 17.80
CA VAL A 3 -9.39 21.16 16.62
C VAL A 3 -10.32 21.00 15.43
N VAL A 4 -10.25 21.98 14.51
CA VAL A 4 -10.85 21.91 13.18
C VAL A 4 -9.77 22.05 12.13
N VAL A 5 -9.97 21.41 10.97
CA VAL A 5 -9.06 21.49 9.82
C VAL A 5 -9.49 22.61 8.90
N CYS A 6 -8.54 23.47 8.53
CA CYS A 6 -8.76 24.59 7.61
C CYS A 6 -8.86 24.07 6.16
N LEU A 7 -10.01 24.19 5.52
CA LEU A 7 -10.21 23.74 4.13
C LEU A 7 -9.58 24.69 3.10
N ARG A 8 -9.30 25.95 3.49
CA ARG A 8 -8.59 26.97 2.71
C ARG A 8 -7.57 27.69 3.60
N PRO A 9 -6.64 28.45 3.04
CA PRO A 9 -5.82 29.35 3.84
C PRO A 9 -6.68 30.40 4.52
N PHE A 10 -6.36 30.71 5.78
CA PHE A 10 -6.97 31.80 6.56
C PHE A 10 -5.91 32.78 7.01
N LYS A 11 -6.29 34.04 7.17
CA LYS A 11 -5.45 35.10 7.69
C LYS A 11 -5.69 35.34 9.17
N GLN A 12 -4.66 35.82 9.85
CA GLN A 12 -4.80 36.31 11.23
C GLN A 12 -5.96 37.32 11.33
N GLY A 13 -6.81 37.16 12.34
CA GLY A 13 -7.98 37.99 12.58
C GLY A 13 -9.23 37.58 11.80
N GLU A 14 -9.15 36.64 10.84
CA GLU A 14 -10.36 36.07 10.26
C GLU A 14 -11.18 35.31 11.31
N ILE A 15 -12.50 35.31 11.12
CA ILE A 15 -13.45 34.67 12.03
C ILE A 15 -14.05 33.46 11.33
N ILE A 16 -14.13 32.34 12.04
CA ILE A 16 -14.81 31.13 11.63
C ILE A 16 -15.89 30.75 12.64
N GLU A 17 -16.97 30.14 12.16
CA GLU A 17 -18.03 29.57 12.98
C GLU A 17 -17.90 28.04 12.99
N VAL A 18 -17.81 27.45 14.19
CA VAL A 18 -17.70 26.00 14.37
C VAL A 18 -18.60 25.58 15.53
N ASP A 19 -19.57 24.72 15.28
CA ASP A 19 -20.52 24.18 16.27
C ASP A 19 -21.15 25.27 17.15
N GLY A 20 -21.50 26.41 16.52
CA GLY A 20 -22.09 27.56 17.22
C GLY A 20 -21.12 28.43 18.02
N LYS A 21 -19.82 28.16 17.92
CA LYS A 21 -18.74 28.97 18.51
C LYS A 21 -18.11 29.87 17.46
N THR A 22 -17.92 31.12 17.81
CA THR A 22 -17.17 32.11 17.02
C THR A 22 -15.70 32.04 17.38
N ILE A 23 -14.82 31.71 16.44
CA ILE A 23 -13.37 31.57 16.68
C ILE A 23 -12.63 32.58 15.82
N THR A 24 -11.82 33.43 16.46
CA THR A 24 -10.92 34.37 15.76
C THR A 24 -9.54 33.73 15.62
N LEU A 25 -9.02 33.62 14.40
CA LEU A 25 -7.71 33.05 14.14
C LEU A 25 -6.60 33.98 14.65
N LEU A 26 -5.68 33.43 15.43
CA LEU A 26 -4.57 34.19 16.03
C LEU A 26 -3.34 34.30 15.12
N GLN A 27 -3.30 33.52 14.04
CA GLN A 27 -2.17 33.47 13.08
C GLN A 27 -2.68 33.14 11.68
N ASP A 28 -1.88 33.47 10.66
CA ASP A 28 -2.08 32.95 9.31
C ASP A 28 -1.99 31.41 9.35
N THR A 29 -3.01 30.73 8.91
CA THR A 29 -3.09 29.27 8.95
C THR A 29 -3.29 28.70 7.55
N PRO A 30 -2.38 27.85 7.04
CA PRO A 30 -2.50 27.25 5.72
C PRO A 30 -3.67 26.26 5.61
N ALA A 31 -4.11 25.95 4.39
CA ALA A 31 -5.05 24.86 4.14
C ALA A 31 -4.49 23.51 4.59
N GLY A 32 -5.33 22.64 5.11
CA GLY A 32 -4.95 21.33 5.65
C GLY A 32 -4.43 21.38 7.09
N HIS A 33 -4.11 22.56 7.61
CA HIS A 33 -3.69 22.73 9.00
C HIS A 33 -4.89 22.90 9.93
N LYS A 34 -4.65 22.84 11.23
CA LYS A 34 -5.69 22.81 12.27
C LYS A 34 -5.57 23.98 13.23
N VAL A 35 -6.74 24.46 13.68
CA VAL A 35 -6.85 25.48 14.74
C VAL A 35 -7.63 24.95 15.93
N LEU A 36 -7.26 25.43 17.11
CA LEU A 36 -7.86 25.04 18.38
C LEU A 36 -9.25 25.67 18.54
N ILE A 37 -10.22 24.85 18.96
CA ILE A 37 -11.62 25.26 19.15
C ILE A 37 -11.81 25.94 20.51
N ASP A 38 -11.16 25.45 21.57
CA ASP A 38 -11.21 25.95 22.93
C ASP A 38 -9.80 26.08 23.51
N ASN A 39 -9.64 26.86 24.58
CA ASN A 39 -8.36 26.95 25.28
C ASN A 39 -7.95 25.58 25.83
N ALA A 40 -6.66 25.27 25.79
CA ALA A 40 -6.08 24.06 26.35
C ALA A 40 -4.87 24.39 27.21
N ALA A 41 -4.84 23.94 28.47
CA ALA A 41 -3.68 24.06 29.33
C ALA A 41 -2.54 23.13 28.89
N GLU A 42 -1.31 23.44 29.29
CA GLU A 42 -0.15 22.56 29.09
C GLU A 42 -0.45 21.15 29.61
N GLY A 43 -0.06 20.12 28.81
CA GLY A 43 -0.29 18.71 29.10
C GLY A 43 -1.68 18.20 28.73
N THR A 44 -2.62 19.07 28.31
CA THR A 44 -3.96 18.63 27.87
C THR A 44 -3.86 17.87 26.55
N ASN A 45 -4.52 16.71 26.47
CA ASN A 45 -4.67 15.98 25.21
C ASN A 45 -5.49 16.78 24.20
N ILE A 46 -4.95 16.90 23.00
CA ILE A 46 -5.64 17.50 21.85
C ILE A 46 -6.30 16.39 21.04
N LEU A 47 -7.61 16.49 20.81
CA LEU A 47 -8.42 15.47 20.18
C LEU A 47 -8.72 15.81 18.71
N LYS A 48 -8.60 14.83 17.84
CA LYS A 48 -9.04 14.84 16.44
C LYS A 48 -9.64 13.50 16.09
N TYR A 49 -10.79 13.50 15.42
CA TYR A 49 -11.57 12.28 15.15
C TYR A 49 -11.97 11.51 16.43
N GLY A 50 -12.17 12.21 17.55
CA GLY A 50 -12.50 11.62 18.83
C GLY A 50 -11.32 11.02 19.60
N TYR A 51 -10.11 11.06 19.07
CA TYR A 51 -8.92 10.42 19.64
C TYR A 51 -7.80 11.46 19.90
N PRO A 52 -6.92 11.21 20.91
CA PRO A 52 -5.77 12.06 21.14
C PRO A 52 -4.76 12.02 19.97
N ILE A 53 -4.38 13.21 19.49
CA ILE A 53 -3.30 13.38 18.52
C ILE A 53 -2.00 13.86 19.16
N GLY A 54 -1.92 13.83 20.49
CA GLY A 54 -0.82 14.32 21.32
C GLY A 54 -1.34 15.22 22.42
N HIS A 55 -0.43 15.89 23.14
CA HIS A 55 -0.76 16.86 24.18
C HIS A 55 -0.09 18.21 23.94
N ALA A 56 -0.69 19.26 24.49
CA ALA A 56 -0.19 20.63 24.42
C ALA A 56 1.15 20.78 25.14
N LYS A 57 2.15 21.38 24.50
CA LYS A 57 3.49 21.65 25.08
C LYS A 57 3.49 22.88 26.01
N LYS A 58 2.47 23.70 25.94
CA LYS A 58 2.25 24.96 26.69
C LYS A 58 0.76 25.26 26.69
N ASP A 59 0.35 26.28 27.46
CA ASP A 59 -1.02 26.80 27.35
C ASP A 59 -1.29 27.30 25.92
N LEU A 60 -2.38 26.83 25.33
CA LEU A 60 -2.85 27.18 23.99
C LEU A 60 -4.17 27.94 24.09
N LYS A 61 -4.40 28.88 23.20
CA LYS A 61 -5.60 29.68 23.15
C LYS A 61 -6.51 29.26 22.00
N GLN A 62 -7.82 29.49 22.17
CA GLN A 62 -8.78 29.36 21.08
C GLN A 62 -8.31 30.15 19.84
N GLY A 63 -8.41 29.53 18.65
CA GLY A 63 -7.95 30.12 17.39
C GLY A 63 -6.44 30.03 17.14
N GLU A 64 -5.66 29.39 18.04
CA GLU A 64 -4.24 29.17 17.83
C GLU A 64 -4.01 28.01 16.84
N TRP A 65 -3.08 28.19 15.92
CA TRP A 65 -2.64 27.14 14.98
C TRP A 65 -1.92 26.02 15.72
N VAL A 66 -2.47 24.80 15.64
CA VAL A 66 -1.91 23.60 16.26
C VAL A 66 -0.99 22.88 15.27
N ASN A 67 0.30 22.74 15.64
CA ASN A 67 1.35 22.15 14.81
C ASN A 67 2.43 21.47 15.65
N GLU A 68 3.49 20.98 15.04
CA GLU A 68 4.61 20.29 15.69
C GLU A 68 5.37 21.13 16.73
N ASN A 69 5.24 22.46 16.71
CA ASN A 69 5.93 23.34 17.66
C ASN A 69 5.22 23.41 19.02
N ASN A 70 3.89 23.22 19.04
CA ASN A 70 3.07 23.34 20.24
C ASN A 70 2.32 22.07 20.63
N LEU A 71 2.44 20.99 19.83
CA LEU A 71 1.91 19.66 20.13
C LEU A 71 3.06 18.65 20.31
N LYS A 72 2.94 17.75 21.30
CA LYS A 72 3.88 16.66 21.55
C LYS A 72 3.17 15.32 21.50
N THR A 73 3.82 14.32 20.91
CA THR A 73 3.33 12.93 20.83
C THR A 73 3.13 12.33 22.24
N ASN A 74 2.12 11.47 22.37
CA ASN A 74 1.89 10.62 23.54
C ASN A 74 2.51 9.23 23.37
N LEU A 75 3.08 8.93 22.18
CA LEU A 75 3.61 7.60 21.90
C LEU A 75 4.75 7.24 22.84
N ALA A 76 4.64 6.04 23.38
CA ALA A 76 5.65 5.37 24.20
C ALA A 76 6.08 4.07 23.48
N GLY A 77 6.94 3.29 24.12
CA GLY A 77 7.35 1.97 23.63
C GLY A 77 6.20 0.98 23.47
N THR A 78 6.49 -0.31 23.65
CA THR A 78 5.49 -1.38 23.64
C THR A 78 4.45 -1.18 24.73
N LEU A 79 3.20 -1.54 24.44
CA LEU A 79 2.06 -1.39 25.34
C LEU A 79 1.36 -2.72 25.53
N GLU A 80 0.67 -2.86 26.66
CA GLU A 80 -0.33 -3.91 26.89
C GLU A 80 -1.70 -3.40 26.44
N TYR A 81 -2.43 -4.25 25.75
CA TYR A 81 -3.76 -3.93 25.21
C TYR A 81 -4.81 -4.89 25.73
N THR A 82 -6.03 -4.39 25.88
CA THR A 82 -7.19 -5.19 26.28
C THR A 82 -8.14 -5.33 25.10
N TYR A 83 -8.59 -6.55 24.82
CA TYR A 83 -9.55 -6.82 23.76
C TYR A 83 -10.94 -6.36 24.17
N ASN A 84 -11.43 -5.30 23.54
CA ASN A 84 -12.78 -4.77 23.69
C ASN A 84 -13.48 -4.81 22.33
N PRO A 85 -14.04 -5.97 21.92
CA PRO A 85 -14.57 -6.12 20.57
C PRO A 85 -15.72 -5.16 20.30
N VAL A 86 -15.68 -4.56 19.11
CA VAL A 86 -16.75 -3.72 18.56
C VAL A 86 -17.36 -4.48 17.38
N GLU A 87 -18.66 -4.77 17.47
CA GLU A 87 -19.39 -5.35 16.35
C GLU A 87 -19.77 -4.26 15.35
N GLU A 88 -19.07 -4.24 14.23
CA GLU A 88 -19.40 -3.40 13.07
C GLU A 88 -20.13 -4.26 12.04
N ILE A 89 -21.35 -3.87 11.70
CA ILE A 89 -22.15 -4.52 10.65
C ILE A 89 -22.09 -3.63 9.41
N LEU A 90 -21.52 -4.16 8.33
CA LEU A 90 -21.55 -3.49 7.04
C LEU A 90 -22.92 -3.69 6.40
N ASN A 91 -23.77 -2.66 6.45
CA ASN A 91 -25.07 -2.65 5.77
C ASN A 91 -24.90 -2.22 4.30
N ILE A 92 -24.13 -3.00 3.54
CA ILE A 92 -23.87 -2.79 2.12
C ILE A 92 -24.42 -3.99 1.35
N GLU A 93 -25.31 -3.73 0.40
CA GLU A 93 -25.89 -4.78 -0.43
C GLU A 93 -24.86 -5.38 -1.40
N ASN A 94 -24.98 -6.67 -1.65
CA ASN A 94 -24.19 -7.32 -2.69
C ASN A 94 -24.75 -6.94 -4.07
N GLU A 95 -23.97 -6.18 -4.82
CA GLU A 95 -24.36 -5.69 -6.15
C GLU A 95 -24.10 -6.71 -7.28
N ASN A 96 -23.52 -7.88 -6.97
CA ASN A 96 -23.13 -8.90 -7.95
C ASN A 96 -22.27 -8.34 -9.10
N ARG A 97 -21.41 -7.36 -8.81
CA ARG A 97 -20.54 -6.74 -9.81
C ARG A 97 -19.45 -7.69 -10.27
N THR A 98 -19.04 -7.53 -11.52
CA THR A 98 -18.02 -8.34 -12.16
C THR A 98 -16.92 -7.47 -12.75
N PHE A 99 -15.78 -8.11 -13.05
CA PHE A 99 -14.72 -7.53 -13.87
C PHE A 99 -14.17 -8.59 -14.83
N LYS A 100 -13.42 -8.16 -15.85
CA LYS A 100 -12.80 -9.03 -16.83
C LYS A 100 -11.36 -9.32 -16.45
N GLY A 101 -11.10 -10.49 -15.88
CA GLY A 101 -9.78 -10.94 -15.43
C GLY A 101 -9.26 -12.18 -16.15
N TYR A 102 -8.00 -12.51 -15.93
CA TYR A 102 -7.34 -13.71 -16.44
C TYR A 102 -7.40 -14.80 -15.38
N VAL A 103 -8.22 -15.83 -15.61
CA VAL A 103 -8.35 -16.96 -14.68
C VAL A 103 -7.18 -17.91 -14.89
N ARG A 104 -6.37 -18.11 -13.84
CA ARG A 104 -5.22 -19.01 -13.84
C ARG A 104 -5.64 -20.44 -13.52
N LYS A 105 -4.77 -21.41 -13.85
CA LYS A 105 -5.04 -22.84 -13.67
C LYS A 105 -5.35 -23.22 -12.20
N ASN A 106 -4.76 -22.51 -11.25
CA ASN A 106 -5.01 -22.67 -9.81
C ASN A 106 -6.27 -21.94 -9.30
N GLY A 107 -7.03 -21.28 -10.19
CA GLY A 107 -8.25 -20.53 -9.86
C GLY A 107 -8.03 -19.10 -9.38
N GLU A 108 -6.78 -18.64 -9.25
CA GLU A 108 -6.50 -17.23 -9.01
C GLU A 108 -6.79 -16.38 -10.26
N VAL A 109 -7.03 -15.09 -10.07
CA VAL A 109 -7.41 -14.19 -11.15
C VAL A 109 -6.43 -13.03 -11.25
N GLY A 110 -5.83 -12.84 -12.42
CA GLY A 110 -5.01 -11.67 -12.73
C GLY A 110 -5.83 -10.53 -13.34
N VAL A 111 -5.47 -9.28 -13.05
CA VAL A 111 -5.99 -8.10 -13.75
C VAL A 111 -5.07 -7.68 -14.91
N ARG A 112 -3.94 -8.34 -15.03
CA ARG A 112 -2.97 -8.22 -16.14
C ARG A 112 -2.55 -9.61 -16.62
N ASN A 113 -1.99 -9.64 -17.82
CA ASN A 113 -1.36 -10.82 -18.41
C ASN A 113 0.02 -10.44 -18.92
N GLU A 114 0.99 -10.46 -18.02
CA GLU A 114 2.34 -9.97 -18.29
C GLU A 114 3.35 -11.12 -18.32
N ILE A 115 4.48 -10.90 -18.98
CA ILE A 115 5.64 -11.80 -18.92
C ILE A 115 6.69 -11.15 -18.03
N TRP A 116 7.13 -11.88 -17.02
CA TRP A 116 8.11 -11.37 -16.07
C TRP A 116 9.41 -12.18 -16.10
N VAL A 117 10.55 -11.48 -16.05
CA VAL A 117 11.85 -12.08 -15.75
C VAL A 117 12.20 -11.74 -14.31
N VAL A 118 12.34 -12.77 -13.47
CA VAL A 118 12.58 -12.62 -12.03
C VAL A 118 13.96 -13.14 -11.69
N PRO A 119 14.96 -12.25 -11.49
CA PRO A 119 16.28 -12.63 -10.99
C PRO A 119 16.18 -13.24 -9.60
N THR A 120 16.91 -14.32 -9.35
CA THR A 120 17.09 -14.88 -7.98
C THR A 120 18.20 -14.16 -7.23
N VAL A 121 19.06 -13.44 -7.96
CA VAL A 121 20.18 -12.66 -7.43
C VAL A 121 20.44 -11.42 -8.29
N GLY A 122 20.85 -10.32 -7.68
CA GLY A 122 21.09 -9.05 -8.38
C GLY A 122 22.19 -9.11 -9.45
N CYS A 123 23.10 -10.09 -9.38
CA CYS A 123 24.17 -10.24 -10.37
C CYS A 123 23.70 -10.46 -11.81
N VAL A 124 22.47 -10.98 -12.00
CA VAL A 124 21.90 -11.24 -13.33
C VAL A 124 20.87 -10.21 -13.78
N ASN A 125 20.72 -9.09 -13.05
CA ASN A 125 19.79 -8.01 -13.43
C ASN A 125 20.02 -7.51 -14.86
N GLY A 126 21.30 -7.35 -15.26
CA GLY A 126 21.63 -6.88 -16.61
C GLY A 126 21.24 -7.87 -17.73
N ILE A 127 21.35 -9.17 -17.46
CA ILE A 127 20.88 -10.23 -18.39
C ILE A 127 19.36 -10.18 -18.47
N ALA A 128 18.67 -10.05 -17.32
CA ALA A 128 17.21 -9.95 -17.28
C ALA A 128 16.66 -8.79 -18.11
N GLU A 129 17.27 -7.60 -17.95
CA GLU A 129 16.89 -6.40 -18.72
C GLU A 129 17.10 -6.61 -20.22
N LYS A 130 18.28 -7.16 -20.60
CA LYS A 130 18.58 -7.43 -21.99
C LYS A 130 17.60 -8.42 -22.65
N LEU A 131 17.22 -9.47 -21.93
CA LEU A 131 16.23 -10.45 -22.40
C LEU A 131 14.86 -9.81 -22.59
N VAL A 132 14.44 -8.96 -21.65
CA VAL A 132 13.18 -8.20 -21.75
C VAL A 132 13.18 -7.28 -22.96
N ASP A 133 14.25 -6.54 -23.19
CA ASP A 133 14.39 -5.64 -24.34
C ASP A 133 14.32 -6.40 -25.69
N LEU A 134 15.02 -7.54 -25.77
CA LEU A 134 14.99 -8.38 -26.96
C LEU A 134 13.59 -8.92 -27.25
N LEU A 135 12.89 -9.42 -26.22
CA LEU A 135 11.54 -9.94 -26.39
C LEU A 135 10.53 -8.84 -26.77
N LYS A 136 10.64 -7.65 -26.17
CA LYS A 136 9.82 -6.47 -26.54
C LYS A 136 10.06 -6.07 -28.00
N GLN A 137 11.31 -6.06 -28.47
CA GLN A 137 11.64 -5.73 -29.85
C GLN A 137 11.08 -6.74 -30.84
N GLU A 138 11.11 -8.03 -30.49
CA GLU A 138 10.63 -9.12 -31.34
C GLU A 138 9.10 -9.16 -31.42
N THR A 139 8.42 -9.05 -30.27
CA THR A 139 6.98 -9.33 -30.15
C THR A 139 6.09 -8.10 -30.18
N LYS A 140 6.63 -6.90 -29.92
CA LYS A 140 5.87 -5.66 -29.72
C LYS A 140 4.79 -5.78 -28.61
N CYS A 141 4.93 -6.75 -27.72
CA CYS A 141 3.96 -7.10 -26.69
C CYS A 141 2.56 -7.47 -27.21
N GLU A 142 2.44 -7.96 -28.46
CA GLU A 142 1.13 -8.34 -29.04
C GLU A 142 0.46 -9.46 -28.26
N GLY A 143 -0.79 -9.25 -27.81
CA GLY A 143 -1.59 -10.25 -27.09
C GLY A 143 -1.29 -10.39 -25.59
N ILE A 144 -0.38 -9.58 -25.05
CA ILE A 144 -0.07 -9.47 -23.61
C ILE A 144 -0.04 -8.00 -23.17
N ASP A 145 -0.17 -7.75 -21.87
CA ASP A 145 -0.22 -6.37 -21.37
C ASP A 145 1.18 -5.74 -21.27
N ALA A 146 2.21 -6.49 -20.82
CA ALA A 146 3.58 -5.98 -20.71
C ALA A 146 4.63 -7.09 -20.55
N ILE A 147 5.91 -6.72 -20.68
CA ILE A 147 7.08 -7.57 -20.39
C ILE A 147 7.99 -6.78 -19.45
N HIS A 148 8.38 -7.35 -18.30
CA HIS A 148 9.22 -6.66 -17.31
C HIS A 148 10.26 -7.57 -16.67
N ALA A 149 11.40 -7.00 -16.26
CA ALA A 149 12.36 -7.58 -15.34
C ALA A 149 12.23 -6.92 -13.95
N TRP A 150 12.17 -7.72 -12.87
CA TRP A 150 12.05 -7.20 -11.51
C TRP A 150 13.41 -7.16 -10.83
N HIS A 151 14.10 -6.04 -11.00
CA HIS A 151 15.45 -5.83 -10.47
C HIS A 151 15.46 -5.68 -8.95
N HIS A 152 16.47 -6.30 -8.33
CA HIS A 152 16.76 -6.13 -6.90
C HIS A 152 18.26 -6.35 -6.63
N ASN A 153 18.72 -5.99 -5.42
CA ASN A 153 20.16 -6.05 -5.07
C ASN A 153 20.52 -7.23 -4.15
N PHE A 154 19.65 -8.21 -4.01
CA PHE A 154 19.75 -9.28 -3.03
C PHE A 154 19.93 -10.66 -3.67
N GLY A 155 19.75 -11.72 -2.86
CA GLY A 155 19.88 -13.12 -3.30
C GLY A 155 21.23 -13.74 -2.99
N CYS A 156 22.24 -12.91 -2.68
CA CYS A 156 23.53 -13.33 -2.18
C CYS A 156 23.97 -12.46 -1.00
N SER A 157 24.86 -12.98 -0.15
CA SER A 157 25.42 -12.25 1.00
C SER A 157 24.39 -11.76 2.02
N GLN A 158 23.22 -12.35 2.07
CA GLN A 158 22.18 -12.14 3.07
C GLN A 158 22.17 -13.27 4.10
N LEU A 159 21.84 -12.93 5.36
CA LEU A 159 21.74 -13.85 6.47
C LEU A 159 20.31 -13.99 6.97
N SER A 160 19.99 -15.16 7.53
CA SER A 160 18.77 -15.44 8.31
C SER A 160 17.48 -14.83 7.70
N GLY A 161 16.83 -13.93 8.45
CA GLY A 161 15.53 -13.35 8.09
C GLY A 161 15.53 -12.56 6.78
N ASP A 162 16.60 -11.81 6.48
CA ASP A 162 16.69 -11.05 5.21
C ASP A 162 16.75 -11.98 4.00
N HIS A 163 17.48 -13.10 4.12
CA HIS A 163 17.55 -14.10 3.06
C HIS A 163 16.18 -14.76 2.84
N GLU A 164 15.51 -15.14 3.93
CA GLU A 164 14.18 -15.74 3.86
C GLU A 164 13.15 -14.78 3.30
N ASN A 165 13.16 -13.51 3.73
CA ASN A 165 12.26 -12.48 3.21
C ASN A 165 12.46 -12.25 1.71
N THR A 166 13.70 -12.21 1.23
CA THR A 166 14.02 -12.10 -0.19
C THR A 166 13.45 -13.27 -0.98
N ARG A 167 13.66 -14.50 -0.50
CA ARG A 167 13.14 -15.72 -1.14
C ARG A 167 11.61 -15.73 -1.21
N LYS A 168 10.93 -15.37 -0.11
CA LYS A 168 9.46 -15.31 -0.04
C LYS A 168 8.91 -14.29 -1.04
N VAL A 169 9.43 -13.06 -1.04
CA VAL A 169 8.94 -12.01 -1.95
C VAL A 169 9.16 -12.40 -3.42
N LEU A 170 10.32 -12.93 -3.78
CA LEU A 170 10.59 -13.37 -5.15
C LEU A 170 9.72 -14.57 -5.57
N ARG A 171 9.49 -15.54 -4.66
CA ARG A 171 8.52 -16.63 -4.86
C ARG A 171 7.13 -16.07 -5.18
N ASP A 172 6.67 -15.11 -4.40
CA ASP A 172 5.33 -14.55 -4.50
C ASP A 172 5.15 -13.72 -5.78
N ILE A 173 6.21 -13.04 -6.24
CA ILE A 173 6.24 -12.42 -7.56
C ILE A 173 6.10 -13.48 -8.65
N CYS A 174 6.85 -14.59 -8.58
CA CYS A 174 6.77 -15.68 -9.56
C CYS A 174 5.37 -16.31 -9.62
N LEU A 175 4.67 -16.42 -8.49
CA LEU A 175 3.34 -17.03 -8.38
C LEU A 175 2.20 -16.03 -8.53
N HIS A 176 2.49 -14.76 -8.81
CA HIS A 176 1.47 -13.71 -8.84
C HIS A 176 0.52 -13.86 -10.04
N PRO A 177 -0.82 -13.75 -9.87
CA PRO A 177 -1.77 -13.98 -10.94
C PRO A 177 -1.72 -12.96 -12.08
N ASN A 178 -1.14 -11.78 -11.89
CA ASN A 178 -0.91 -10.82 -12.98
C ASN A 178 0.18 -11.27 -13.96
N ALA A 179 1.06 -12.21 -13.55
CA ALA A 179 2.00 -12.84 -14.46
C ALA A 179 1.30 -13.92 -15.30
N GLY A 180 1.26 -13.74 -16.60
CA GLY A 180 0.85 -14.77 -17.56
C GLY A 180 1.94 -15.82 -17.73
N ALA A 181 3.20 -15.40 -17.64
CA ALA A 181 4.35 -16.30 -17.65
C ALA A 181 5.56 -15.67 -16.93
N VAL A 182 6.46 -16.51 -16.39
CA VAL A 182 7.64 -16.09 -15.65
C VAL A 182 8.87 -16.88 -16.10
N LEU A 183 9.96 -16.17 -16.38
CA LEU A 183 11.30 -16.73 -16.44
C LEU A 183 12.03 -16.43 -15.14
N VAL A 184 12.28 -17.43 -14.32
CA VAL A 184 13.17 -17.35 -13.16
C VAL A 184 14.60 -17.39 -13.69
N LEU A 185 15.36 -16.33 -13.39
CA LEU A 185 16.73 -16.17 -13.89
C LEU A 185 17.73 -16.26 -12.73
N SER A 186 18.57 -17.27 -12.75
CA SER A 186 19.55 -17.58 -11.69
C SER A 186 20.96 -17.49 -12.22
N LEU A 187 21.91 -17.09 -11.37
CA LEU A 187 23.35 -17.17 -11.69
C LEU A 187 23.86 -18.62 -11.56
N GLY A 188 23.65 -19.22 -10.38
CA GLY A 188 24.04 -20.61 -10.09
C GLY A 188 24.90 -20.80 -8.84
N CYS A 189 25.58 -19.72 -8.35
CA CYS A 189 26.44 -19.75 -7.16
C CYS A 189 25.95 -18.88 -5.99
N GLU A 190 24.79 -18.24 -6.13
CA GLU A 190 24.18 -17.40 -5.11
C GLU A 190 23.69 -18.17 -3.89
N ASN A 191 23.49 -17.47 -2.74
CA ASN A 191 22.90 -18.08 -1.55
C ASN A 191 21.45 -18.53 -1.80
N ASN A 192 20.71 -17.80 -2.64
CA ASN A 192 19.37 -18.19 -3.08
C ASN A 192 19.46 -19.28 -4.16
N GLN A 193 19.91 -20.48 -3.78
CA GLN A 193 20.17 -21.59 -4.70
C GLN A 193 18.95 -21.92 -5.58
N PRO A 194 19.12 -22.04 -6.92
CA PRO A 194 18.01 -22.20 -7.85
C PRO A 194 17.12 -23.41 -7.56
N ASP A 195 17.68 -24.56 -7.25
CA ASP A 195 16.90 -25.77 -6.99
C ASP A 195 16.06 -25.64 -5.70
N GLU A 196 16.60 -25.00 -4.67
CA GLU A 196 15.87 -24.72 -3.42
C GLU A 196 14.79 -23.66 -3.63
N PHE A 197 15.09 -22.64 -4.42
CA PHE A 197 14.10 -21.61 -4.78
C PHE A 197 12.92 -22.20 -5.55
N MET A 198 13.19 -23.04 -6.57
CA MET A 198 12.13 -23.70 -7.34
C MET A 198 11.26 -24.63 -6.49
N LYS A 199 11.82 -25.29 -5.47
CA LYS A 199 11.04 -26.09 -4.51
C LYS A 199 10.08 -25.24 -3.69
N MET A 200 10.44 -23.98 -3.38
CA MET A 200 9.56 -23.05 -2.64
C MET A 200 8.33 -22.64 -3.43
N LEU A 201 8.34 -22.74 -4.75
CA LEU A 201 7.16 -22.46 -5.59
C LEU A 201 6.03 -23.49 -5.34
N GLY A 202 6.35 -24.66 -4.78
CA GLY A 202 5.38 -25.73 -4.53
C GLY A 202 4.80 -26.30 -5.82
N ASP A 203 3.48 -26.48 -5.84
CA ASP A 203 2.77 -26.91 -7.06
C ASP A 203 2.50 -25.68 -7.94
N TYR A 204 3.27 -25.55 -9.00
CA TYR A 204 3.15 -24.44 -9.96
C TYR A 204 3.01 -24.93 -11.41
N ASP A 205 2.47 -24.09 -12.26
CA ASP A 205 2.31 -24.38 -13.68
C ASP A 205 3.67 -24.33 -14.42
N LYS A 206 4.25 -25.50 -14.70
CA LYS A 206 5.56 -25.64 -15.38
C LYS A 206 5.59 -25.14 -16.82
N ASP A 207 4.44 -24.99 -17.44
CA ASP A 207 4.33 -24.41 -18.77
C ASP A 207 4.43 -22.87 -18.74
N ARG A 208 4.13 -22.28 -17.56
CA ARG A 208 4.12 -20.83 -17.33
C ARG A 208 5.31 -20.30 -16.54
N ILE A 209 6.01 -21.16 -15.79
CA ILE A 209 7.18 -20.76 -15.00
C ILE A 209 8.34 -21.66 -15.39
N LYS A 210 9.41 -21.05 -15.93
CA LYS A 210 10.63 -21.73 -16.35
C LYS A 210 11.84 -21.17 -15.64
N LEU A 211 12.89 -21.97 -15.53
CA LEU A 211 14.16 -21.62 -14.88
C LEU A 211 15.28 -21.57 -15.92
N LEU A 212 16.09 -20.53 -15.89
CA LEU A 212 17.40 -20.45 -16.55
C LEU A 212 18.50 -20.25 -15.51
N VAL A 213 19.49 -21.13 -15.46
CA VAL A 213 20.68 -20.98 -14.61
C VAL A 213 21.86 -20.64 -15.53
N THR A 214 22.29 -19.37 -15.50
CA THR A 214 23.23 -18.84 -16.51
C THR A 214 24.58 -19.55 -16.51
N GLN A 215 25.13 -19.90 -15.34
CA GLN A 215 26.39 -20.65 -15.24
C GLN A 215 26.33 -22.09 -15.74
N LYS A 216 25.12 -22.64 -15.97
CA LYS A 216 24.93 -24.00 -16.52
C LYS A 216 24.71 -23.99 -18.02
N VAL A 217 24.59 -22.83 -18.64
CA VAL A 217 24.44 -22.70 -20.09
C VAL A 217 25.78 -22.87 -20.77
N GLU A 218 25.83 -23.76 -21.76
CA GLU A 218 26.98 -23.86 -22.67
C GLU A 218 26.74 -22.92 -23.86
N GLY A 219 27.54 -21.88 -23.97
CA GLY A 219 27.39 -20.86 -25.02
C GLY A 219 26.78 -19.54 -24.52
N ASP A 220 25.84 -18.99 -25.28
CA ASP A 220 25.23 -17.69 -25.00
C ASP A 220 23.93 -17.85 -24.19
N GLU A 221 23.93 -17.35 -22.97
CA GLU A 221 22.78 -17.37 -22.08
C GLU A 221 21.61 -16.50 -22.60
N LEU A 222 21.86 -15.50 -23.44
CA LEU A 222 20.80 -14.71 -24.07
C LEU A 222 20.05 -15.53 -25.14
N GLU A 223 20.76 -16.36 -25.91
CA GLU A 223 20.11 -17.24 -26.89
C GLU A 223 19.21 -18.25 -26.21
N GLU A 224 19.69 -18.92 -25.16
CA GLU A 224 18.88 -19.89 -24.42
C GLU A 224 17.72 -19.22 -23.66
N GLY A 225 17.96 -18.05 -23.05
CA GLY A 225 16.93 -17.24 -22.39
C GLY A 225 15.83 -16.81 -23.36
N MET A 226 16.18 -16.36 -24.55
CA MET A 226 15.22 -15.97 -25.58
C MET A 226 14.40 -17.17 -26.11
N LYS A 227 14.99 -18.36 -26.20
CA LYS A 227 14.25 -19.57 -26.56
C LYS A 227 13.16 -19.86 -25.52
N LEU A 228 13.51 -19.85 -24.22
CA LEU A 228 12.53 -20.05 -23.14
C LEU A 228 11.46 -18.97 -23.12
N LEU A 229 11.84 -17.70 -23.32
CA LEU A 229 10.89 -16.57 -23.34
C LEU A 229 9.93 -16.64 -24.54
N ARG A 230 10.35 -17.10 -25.71
CA ARG A 230 9.46 -17.32 -26.87
C ARG A 230 8.42 -18.40 -26.58
N GLU A 231 8.81 -19.49 -25.91
CA GLU A 231 7.88 -20.53 -25.47
C GLU A 231 6.85 -19.98 -24.47
N LEU A 232 7.31 -19.22 -23.45
CA LEU A 232 6.47 -18.56 -22.45
C LEU A 232 5.52 -17.54 -23.09
N TYR A 233 6.01 -16.74 -24.03
CA TYR A 233 5.20 -15.79 -24.79
C TYR A 233 4.13 -16.48 -25.62
N ALA A 234 4.47 -17.55 -26.32
CA ALA A 234 3.53 -18.31 -27.13
C ALA A 234 2.37 -18.88 -26.30
N GLN A 235 2.63 -19.23 -25.04
CA GLN A 235 1.58 -19.66 -24.11
C GLN A 235 0.76 -18.47 -23.58
N ALA A 236 1.41 -17.43 -23.09
CA ALA A 236 0.75 -16.32 -22.42
C ALA A 236 -0.17 -15.52 -23.33
N LYS A 237 0.20 -15.31 -24.61
CA LYS A 237 -0.60 -14.53 -25.55
C LYS A 237 -1.97 -15.16 -25.91
N GLU A 238 -2.14 -16.45 -25.64
CA GLU A 238 -3.41 -17.15 -25.89
C GLU A 238 -4.44 -16.94 -24.77
N ASP A 239 -4.02 -16.39 -23.62
CA ASP A 239 -4.92 -16.10 -22.51
C ASP A 239 -5.95 -15.05 -22.90
N LYS A 240 -7.19 -15.25 -22.42
CA LYS A 240 -8.29 -14.30 -22.66
C LYS A 240 -8.92 -13.91 -21.35
N ARG A 241 -9.31 -12.65 -21.25
CA ARG A 241 -10.08 -12.14 -20.12
C ARG A 241 -11.44 -12.83 -20.08
N GLN A 242 -11.85 -13.21 -18.88
CA GLN A 242 -13.15 -13.82 -18.58
C GLN A 242 -13.88 -12.95 -17.58
N GLU A 243 -15.19 -12.95 -17.61
CA GLU A 243 -16.01 -12.28 -16.63
C GLU A 243 -15.98 -13.05 -15.30
N VAL A 244 -15.57 -12.36 -14.24
CA VAL A 244 -15.45 -12.94 -12.90
C VAL A 244 -16.03 -11.99 -11.86
N SER A 245 -16.52 -12.53 -10.76
CA SER A 245 -17.04 -11.72 -9.64
C SER A 245 -15.96 -10.83 -9.02
N VAL A 246 -16.34 -9.62 -8.60
CA VAL A 246 -15.45 -8.72 -7.82
C VAL A 246 -14.99 -9.34 -6.50
N SER A 247 -15.64 -10.41 -6.02
CA SER A 247 -15.17 -11.20 -4.89
C SER A 247 -13.78 -11.82 -5.08
N LYS A 248 -13.30 -11.89 -6.33
CA LYS A 248 -11.94 -12.32 -6.67
C LYS A 248 -10.90 -11.20 -6.62
N LEU A 249 -11.35 -9.95 -6.42
CA LEU A 249 -10.46 -8.80 -6.37
C LEU A 249 -9.79 -8.69 -5.00
N ARG A 250 -8.47 -8.50 -5.01
CA ARG A 250 -7.61 -8.31 -3.84
C ARG A 250 -6.86 -6.99 -4.01
N VAL A 251 -7.08 -6.05 -3.09
CA VAL A 251 -6.62 -4.67 -3.23
C VAL A 251 -5.74 -4.27 -2.04
N GLY A 252 -4.55 -3.79 -2.33
CA GLY A 252 -3.64 -3.23 -1.34
C GLY A 252 -3.96 -1.76 -1.05
N LEU A 253 -3.90 -1.37 0.23
CA LEU A 253 -4.20 -0.03 0.71
C LEU A 253 -2.92 0.62 1.22
N LYS A 254 -2.53 1.75 0.62
CA LYS A 254 -1.25 2.43 0.85
C LYS A 254 -1.44 3.94 0.91
N CYS A 255 -0.56 4.66 1.60
CA CYS A 255 -0.43 6.10 1.45
C CYS A 255 1.03 6.54 1.42
N GLY A 256 1.29 7.71 0.84
CA GLY A 256 2.62 8.32 0.84
C GLY A 256 2.52 9.80 0.50
N GLY A 257 3.41 10.63 1.08
CA GLY A 257 3.30 12.07 0.93
C GLY A 257 1.99 12.63 1.49
N SER A 258 1.52 12.10 2.63
CA SER A 258 0.26 12.49 3.27
C SER A 258 0.25 13.95 3.73
N ASP A 259 -0.92 14.57 3.71
CA ASP A 259 -1.21 15.93 4.18
C ASP A 259 -2.43 15.96 5.12
N GLY A 260 -2.81 17.14 5.59
CA GLY A 260 -3.97 17.32 6.48
C GLY A 260 -5.32 16.95 5.85
N PHE A 261 -5.40 16.86 4.53
CA PHE A 261 -6.59 16.41 3.82
C PHE A 261 -6.69 14.89 3.70
N SER A 262 -5.60 14.16 3.91
CA SER A 262 -5.57 12.70 3.73
C SER A 262 -6.66 11.99 4.53
N GLY A 263 -6.84 12.36 5.80
CA GLY A 263 -7.85 11.76 6.69
C GLY A 263 -9.28 12.27 6.51
N ILE A 264 -9.52 13.26 5.63
CA ILE A 264 -10.86 13.81 5.37
C ILE A 264 -11.33 13.65 3.93
N THR A 265 -10.45 13.24 3.03
CA THR A 265 -10.78 13.04 1.60
C THR A 265 -10.38 11.64 1.11
N ALA A 266 -9.14 11.46 0.67
CA ALA A 266 -8.70 10.23 -0.02
C ALA A 266 -8.75 8.97 0.86
N ASN A 267 -8.33 9.05 2.12
CA ASN A 267 -8.33 7.87 2.99
C ASN A 267 -9.74 7.39 3.34
N PRO A 268 -10.71 8.27 3.73
CA PRO A 268 -12.11 7.87 3.88
C PRO A 268 -12.73 7.32 2.59
N LEU A 269 -12.43 7.92 1.42
CA LEU A 269 -12.92 7.42 0.14
C LEU A 269 -12.44 5.98 -0.14
N VAL A 270 -11.15 5.71 0.12
CA VAL A 270 -10.58 4.36 0.02
C VAL A 270 -11.22 3.43 1.04
N GLY A 271 -11.53 3.94 2.24
CA GLY A 271 -12.24 3.19 3.29
C GLY A 271 -13.64 2.76 2.87
N GLU A 272 -14.43 3.66 2.29
CA GLU A 272 -15.76 3.31 1.74
C GLU A 272 -15.67 2.26 0.61
N PHE A 273 -14.64 2.37 -0.24
CA PHE A 273 -14.36 1.33 -1.24
C PHE A 273 -13.96 0.01 -0.58
N SER A 274 -13.11 0.02 0.45
CA SER A 274 -12.70 -1.19 1.17
C SER A 274 -13.91 -1.91 1.80
N ASP A 275 -14.79 -1.17 2.44
CA ASP A 275 -16.03 -1.70 3.01
C ASP A 275 -16.94 -2.30 1.93
N TRP A 276 -17.10 -1.59 0.81
CA TRP A 276 -17.85 -2.10 -0.33
C TRP A 276 -17.23 -3.40 -0.86
N LEU A 277 -15.92 -3.44 -1.09
CA LEU A 277 -15.22 -4.61 -1.62
C LEU A 277 -15.37 -5.83 -0.71
N VAL A 278 -15.20 -5.64 0.61
CA VAL A 278 -15.38 -6.71 1.61
C VAL A 278 -16.83 -7.20 1.61
N ALA A 279 -17.81 -6.30 1.53
CA ALA A 279 -19.22 -6.67 1.44
C ALA A 279 -19.56 -7.46 0.16
N GLN A 280 -18.81 -7.22 -0.95
CA GLN A 280 -18.93 -8.04 -2.16
C GLN A 280 -18.16 -9.38 -2.06
N GLY A 281 -17.54 -9.71 -0.93
CA GLY A 281 -16.74 -10.92 -0.72
C GLY A 281 -15.30 -10.83 -1.23
N GLY A 282 -14.84 -9.64 -1.61
CA GLY A 282 -13.46 -9.37 -2.00
C GLY A 282 -12.53 -9.16 -0.81
N THR A 283 -11.31 -8.72 -1.08
CA THR A 283 -10.28 -8.60 -0.05
C THR A 283 -9.54 -7.27 -0.14
N SER A 284 -9.36 -6.61 1.01
CA SER A 284 -8.46 -5.47 1.15
C SER A 284 -7.38 -5.76 2.18
N ILE A 285 -6.18 -5.19 1.96
CA ILE A 285 -5.04 -5.34 2.87
C ILE A 285 -4.50 -3.97 3.25
N LEU A 286 -4.48 -3.66 4.55
CA LEU A 286 -3.80 -2.50 5.10
C LEU A 286 -2.40 -2.90 5.56
N THR A 287 -1.40 -2.07 5.26
CA THR A 287 -0.02 -2.22 5.72
C THR A 287 0.52 -0.93 6.30
N GLU A 288 1.83 -0.75 6.37
CA GLU A 288 2.50 0.41 6.96
C GLU A 288 2.30 0.44 8.49
N VAL A 289 2.76 -0.63 9.15
CA VAL A 289 2.54 -0.80 10.60
C VAL A 289 2.93 0.42 11.44
N PRO A 290 4.07 1.12 11.18
CA PRO A 290 4.38 2.35 11.90
C PRO A 290 3.33 3.46 11.77
N GLU A 291 2.52 3.44 10.70
CA GLU A 291 1.43 4.40 10.50
C GLU A 291 0.09 3.96 11.14
N MET A 292 0.12 2.92 11.96
CA MET A 292 -0.99 2.49 12.83
C MET A 292 -0.77 2.94 14.29
N PHE A 293 0.45 3.36 14.67
CA PHE A 293 0.80 3.71 16.05
C PHE A 293 0.00 4.92 16.55
N GLY A 294 -0.72 4.74 17.64
CA GLY A 294 -1.66 5.70 18.21
C GLY A 294 -3.11 5.54 17.72
N ALA A 295 -3.33 4.73 16.69
CA ALA A 295 -4.66 4.35 16.19
C ALA A 295 -4.90 2.82 16.23
N GLU A 296 -3.93 2.05 16.72
CA GLU A 296 -3.93 0.59 16.70
C GLU A 296 -5.12 -0.04 17.41
N THR A 297 -5.63 0.58 18.47
CA THR A 297 -6.78 0.06 19.24
C THR A 297 -8.06 0.02 18.41
N ILE A 298 -8.19 0.90 17.41
CA ILE A 298 -9.31 0.92 16.47
C ILE A 298 -9.31 -0.38 15.64
N LEU A 299 -8.15 -0.82 15.20
CA LEU A 299 -7.99 -2.06 14.43
C LEU A 299 -8.12 -3.29 15.34
N MET A 300 -7.46 -3.26 16.49
CA MET A 300 -7.46 -4.34 17.48
C MET A 300 -8.88 -4.71 17.95
N ASN A 301 -9.72 -3.71 18.22
CA ASN A 301 -11.09 -3.92 18.69
C ASN A 301 -12.04 -4.39 17.57
N ARG A 302 -11.64 -4.30 16.32
CA ARG A 302 -12.38 -4.81 15.15
C ARG A 302 -11.93 -6.21 14.71
N CYS A 303 -10.97 -6.83 15.40
CA CYS A 303 -10.59 -8.21 15.13
C CYS A 303 -11.77 -9.15 15.39
N GLU A 304 -12.05 -10.08 14.47
CA GLU A 304 -13.19 -11.02 14.55
C GLU A 304 -13.13 -11.91 15.79
N ASN A 305 -11.95 -12.11 16.35
CA ASN A 305 -11.75 -12.96 17.53
C ASN A 305 -10.46 -12.58 18.29
N LYS A 306 -10.32 -13.21 19.48
CA LYS A 306 -9.18 -12.96 20.38
C LYS A 306 -7.84 -13.37 19.76
N GLU A 307 -7.79 -14.41 18.93
CA GLU A 307 -6.56 -14.85 18.27
C GLU A 307 -6.03 -13.79 17.30
N LEU A 308 -6.93 -13.21 16.49
CA LEU A 308 -6.57 -12.12 15.57
C LEU A 308 -6.18 -10.84 16.32
N PHE A 309 -6.87 -10.55 17.44
CA PHE A 309 -6.46 -9.47 18.34
C PHE A 309 -5.02 -9.68 18.82
N ASP A 310 -4.67 -10.85 19.34
CA ASP A 310 -3.33 -11.14 19.82
C ASP A 310 -2.29 -11.04 18.70
N LYS A 311 -2.58 -11.54 17.50
CA LYS A 311 -1.74 -11.35 16.31
C LYS A 311 -1.55 -9.88 15.95
N THR A 312 -2.60 -9.06 16.10
CA THR A 312 -2.52 -7.61 15.84
C THR A 312 -1.69 -6.90 16.91
N VAL A 313 -1.79 -7.31 18.17
CA VAL A 313 -0.92 -6.80 19.25
C VAL A 313 0.55 -7.10 18.92
N HIS A 314 0.87 -8.32 18.50
CA HIS A 314 2.22 -8.69 18.05
C HIS A 314 2.65 -7.86 16.84
N LEU A 315 1.80 -7.73 15.80
CA LEU A 315 2.08 -6.92 14.62
C LEU A 315 2.57 -5.51 15.00
N ILE A 316 1.91 -4.87 15.97
CA ILE A 316 2.23 -3.53 16.44
C ILE A 316 3.47 -3.50 17.34
N ASN A 317 3.51 -4.34 18.37
CA ASN A 317 4.57 -4.31 19.36
C ASN A 317 5.91 -4.80 18.80
N ASP A 318 5.92 -5.83 17.95
CA ASP A 318 7.13 -6.34 17.30
C ASP A 318 7.77 -5.25 16.42
N PHE A 319 6.95 -4.42 15.77
CA PHE A 319 7.45 -3.31 14.95
C PHE A 319 7.97 -2.15 15.82
N LYS A 320 7.34 -1.87 16.97
CA LYS A 320 7.88 -0.92 17.97
C LYS A 320 9.23 -1.41 18.52
N GLU A 321 9.32 -2.71 18.85
CA GLU A 321 10.56 -3.33 19.32
C GLU A 321 11.65 -3.29 18.25
N TYR A 322 11.30 -3.44 16.98
CA TYR A 322 12.25 -3.26 15.87
C TYR A 322 12.91 -1.88 15.90
N PHE A 323 12.15 -0.78 16.09
CA PHE A 323 12.73 0.56 16.26
C PHE A 323 13.61 0.66 17.50
N LEU A 324 13.10 0.22 18.66
CA LEU A 324 13.83 0.29 19.94
C LEU A 324 15.12 -0.49 19.93
N SER A 325 15.15 -1.67 19.31
CA SER A 325 16.36 -2.52 19.18
C SER A 325 17.45 -1.88 18.33
N HIS A 326 17.09 -0.92 17.45
CA HIS A 326 18.04 -0.12 16.68
C HIS A 326 18.38 1.24 17.32
N GLY A 327 17.84 1.52 18.50
CA GLY A 327 18.05 2.80 19.21
C GLY A 327 17.26 3.97 18.61
N GLU A 328 16.23 3.69 17.82
CA GLU A 328 15.41 4.69 17.14
C GLU A 328 14.10 4.97 17.91
N PRO A 329 13.62 6.22 17.92
CA PRO A 329 12.36 6.56 18.57
C PRO A 329 11.16 6.02 17.77
N VAL A 330 10.16 5.52 18.47
CA VAL A 330 8.92 5.01 17.86
C VAL A 330 8.13 6.09 17.10
N GLY A 331 8.24 7.35 17.52
CA GLY A 331 7.47 8.49 17.02
C GLY A 331 8.21 9.40 16.02
N GLU A 332 9.27 8.94 15.33
CA GLU A 332 10.06 9.78 14.40
C GLU A 332 9.25 10.28 13.18
N ASN A 333 8.36 9.44 12.62
CA ASN A 333 7.38 9.89 11.63
C ASN A 333 6.35 10.84 12.32
N PRO A 334 5.85 11.94 11.73
CA PRO A 334 5.77 12.28 10.30
C PRO A 334 7.02 12.95 9.71
N SER A 335 7.21 12.78 8.41
CA SER A 335 8.29 13.42 7.67
C SER A 335 8.12 14.96 7.61
N PRO A 336 9.20 15.73 7.31
CA PRO A 336 9.08 17.18 7.10
C PRO A 336 7.99 17.58 6.11
N GLY A 337 7.81 16.82 5.02
CA GLY A 337 6.76 17.06 4.02
C GLY A 337 5.35 16.86 4.57
N ASN A 338 5.13 15.88 5.45
CA ASN A 338 3.86 15.67 6.13
C ASN A 338 3.55 16.83 7.10
N LYS A 339 4.54 17.29 7.87
CA LYS A 339 4.41 18.43 8.79
C LYS A 339 4.06 19.71 8.05
N ALA A 340 4.77 19.99 6.94
CA ALA A 340 4.44 21.10 6.04
C ALA A 340 3.04 20.99 5.42
N GLY A 341 2.49 19.79 5.32
CA GLY A 341 1.14 19.49 4.84
C GLY A 341 0.06 19.55 5.91
N GLY A 342 0.38 19.83 7.18
CA GLY A 342 -0.60 19.99 8.27
C GLY A 342 -0.71 18.82 9.25
N ILE A 343 0.08 17.75 9.09
CA ILE A 343 0.16 16.63 10.05
C ILE A 343 1.16 17.00 11.15
N SER A 344 0.78 16.83 12.42
CA SER A 344 1.60 17.29 13.55
C SER A 344 2.38 16.19 14.25
N THR A 345 1.76 15.04 14.45
CA THR A 345 2.30 13.89 15.21
C THR A 345 2.04 12.59 14.45
N LEU A 346 2.63 11.50 14.92
CA LEU A 346 2.37 10.19 14.31
C LEU A 346 0.94 9.71 14.59
N GLU A 347 0.38 9.99 15.76
CA GLU A 347 -1.02 9.70 16.09
C GLU A 347 -1.98 10.43 15.15
N ASP A 348 -1.73 11.71 14.86
CA ASP A 348 -2.50 12.51 13.90
C ASP A 348 -2.46 11.86 12.50
N LYS A 349 -1.28 11.39 12.08
CA LYS A 349 -1.11 10.67 10.83
C LYS A 349 -1.83 9.32 10.85
N ALA A 350 -1.64 8.53 11.90
CA ALA A 350 -2.18 7.18 12.02
C ALA A 350 -3.71 7.14 12.02
N LEU A 351 -4.36 8.07 12.72
CA LEU A 351 -5.82 8.23 12.72
C LEU A 351 -6.38 8.52 11.31
N GLY A 352 -5.63 9.26 10.50
CA GLY A 352 -5.96 9.45 9.09
C GLY A 352 -5.67 8.21 8.24
N CYS A 353 -4.51 7.57 8.45
CA CYS A 353 -4.07 6.43 7.64
C CYS A 353 -4.94 5.18 7.83
N THR A 354 -5.38 4.89 9.05
CA THR A 354 -6.23 3.73 9.36
C THR A 354 -7.62 3.82 8.73
N GLN A 355 -8.10 5.01 8.37
CA GLN A 355 -9.38 5.18 7.68
C GLN A 355 -9.43 4.49 6.30
N LYS A 356 -8.27 4.24 5.67
CA LYS A 356 -8.20 3.50 4.38
C LYS A 356 -8.85 2.12 4.44
N CYS A 357 -8.87 1.48 5.60
CA CYS A 357 -9.45 0.15 5.76
C CYS A 357 -10.96 0.16 6.11
N GLY A 358 -11.62 1.32 6.06
CA GLY A 358 -13.05 1.45 6.37
C GLY A 358 -13.40 0.94 7.78
N ARG A 359 -14.54 0.26 7.88
CA ARG A 359 -15.10 -0.24 9.14
C ARG A 359 -15.18 -1.77 9.21
N ALA A 360 -14.85 -2.49 8.14
CA ALA A 360 -14.90 -3.94 8.09
C ALA A 360 -14.14 -4.59 9.26
N PRO A 361 -14.61 -5.74 9.78
CA PRO A 361 -13.85 -6.52 10.75
C PRO A 361 -12.50 -6.96 10.19
N VAL A 362 -11.49 -7.06 11.05
CA VAL A 362 -10.18 -7.62 10.69
C VAL A 362 -10.28 -9.13 10.67
N SER A 363 -10.19 -9.72 9.47
CA SER A 363 -10.35 -11.16 9.21
C SER A 363 -9.02 -11.91 9.11
N GLY A 364 -7.89 -11.21 8.99
CA GLY A 364 -6.56 -11.81 8.89
C GLY A 364 -5.42 -10.88 9.27
N VAL A 365 -4.30 -11.46 9.71
CA VAL A 365 -3.05 -10.76 10.01
C VAL A 365 -1.90 -11.55 9.39
N LEU A 366 -1.13 -10.90 8.52
CA LEU A 366 -0.05 -11.46 7.72
C LEU A 366 1.30 -10.92 8.20
N GLN A 367 2.31 -11.77 8.23
CA GLN A 367 3.69 -11.36 8.38
C GLN A 367 4.30 -10.95 7.02
N TYR A 368 5.45 -10.29 7.05
CA TYR A 368 6.16 -9.91 5.83
C TYR A 368 6.52 -11.13 4.98
N GLY A 369 6.12 -11.12 3.71
CA GLY A 369 6.33 -12.22 2.80
C GLY A 369 5.32 -13.38 2.93
N ASP A 370 4.24 -13.21 3.69
CA ASP A 370 3.13 -14.16 3.69
C ASP A 370 2.18 -13.86 2.52
N ARG A 371 1.59 -14.92 1.96
CA ARG A 371 0.51 -14.82 0.96
C ARG A 371 -0.85 -14.79 1.63
N LEU A 372 -1.79 -14.16 0.96
CA LEU A 372 -3.17 -14.00 1.37
C LEU A 372 -3.91 -15.35 1.34
N GLU A 373 -4.50 -15.73 2.46
CA GLU A 373 -5.29 -16.96 2.61
C GLU A 373 -6.75 -16.70 2.95
N THR A 374 -7.05 -15.55 3.58
CA THR A 374 -8.39 -15.19 4.02
C THR A 374 -8.97 -14.03 3.22
N THR A 375 -10.28 -14.07 2.93
CA THR A 375 -11.01 -12.94 2.35
C THR A 375 -11.35 -11.91 3.42
N GLY A 376 -11.80 -10.72 3.01
CA GLY A 376 -12.12 -9.64 3.93
C GLY A 376 -10.96 -8.68 4.18
N LEU A 377 -11.01 -7.95 5.28
CA LEU A 377 -9.94 -7.00 5.65
C LEU A 377 -8.78 -7.75 6.33
N ASN A 378 -7.60 -7.60 5.78
CA ASN A 378 -6.37 -8.15 6.34
C ASN A 378 -5.39 -7.04 6.73
N LEU A 379 -4.55 -7.28 7.74
CA LEU A 379 -3.41 -6.45 8.12
C LEU A 379 -2.12 -7.15 7.71
N LEU A 380 -1.14 -6.39 7.21
CA LEU A 380 0.15 -6.94 6.74
C LEU A 380 1.31 -6.22 7.42
N SER A 381 2.25 -6.98 7.95
CA SER A 381 3.50 -6.46 8.50
C SER A 381 4.41 -5.95 7.38
N ALA A 382 4.58 -4.62 7.30
CA ALA A 382 5.62 -3.97 6.49
C ALA A 382 5.90 -2.55 7.02
N PRO A 383 7.09 -1.99 6.74
CA PRO A 383 7.43 -0.62 7.12
C PRO A 383 6.61 0.42 6.34
N GLY A 384 6.72 1.70 6.75
CA GLY A 384 6.08 2.81 6.04
C GLY A 384 6.79 3.26 4.74
N ASN A 385 7.93 2.67 4.39
CA ASN A 385 8.63 2.99 3.14
C ASN A 385 7.76 2.62 1.93
N ASP A 386 7.52 3.59 1.04
CA ASP A 386 6.59 3.46 -0.09
C ASP A 386 6.88 2.25 -0.98
N LEU A 387 8.15 2.03 -1.34
CA LEU A 387 8.56 0.95 -2.23
C LEU A 387 8.39 -0.42 -1.56
N VAL A 388 8.89 -0.54 -0.32
CA VAL A 388 8.85 -1.80 0.44
C VAL A 388 7.42 -2.20 0.75
N ALA A 389 6.61 -1.27 1.26
CA ALA A 389 5.22 -1.54 1.63
C ALA A 389 4.35 -1.91 0.42
N SER A 390 4.51 -1.20 -0.71
CA SER A 390 3.76 -1.51 -1.94
C SER A 390 4.18 -2.86 -2.53
N THR A 391 5.48 -3.19 -2.49
CA THR A 391 5.98 -4.52 -2.90
C THR A 391 5.41 -5.61 -1.99
N ALA A 392 5.36 -5.38 -0.68
CA ALA A 392 4.80 -6.33 0.28
C ALA A 392 3.31 -6.60 0.02
N LEU A 393 2.49 -5.55 -0.24
CA LEU A 393 1.08 -5.69 -0.60
C LEU A 393 0.89 -6.51 -1.87
N ALA A 394 1.64 -6.17 -2.91
CA ALA A 394 1.54 -6.87 -4.19
C ALA A 394 2.01 -8.33 -4.07
N SER A 395 3.14 -8.61 -3.38
CA SER A 395 3.64 -9.98 -3.17
C SER A 395 2.70 -10.82 -2.31
N ALA A 396 1.98 -10.21 -1.34
CA ALA A 396 0.93 -10.91 -0.61
C ALA A 396 -0.25 -11.38 -1.50
N GLY A 397 -0.33 -10.91 -2.74
CA GLY A 397 -1.30 -11.33 -3.76
C GLY A 397 -2.31 -10.26 -4.16
N CYS A 398 -2.10 -8.99 -3.80
CA CYS A 398 -2.92 -7.89 -4.29
C CYS A 398 -2.70 -7.68 -5.78
N GLN A 399 -3.78 -7.75 -6.57
CA GLN A 399 -3.74 -7.55 -8.02
C GLN A 399 -3.54 -6.08 -8.39
N LEU A 400 -3.90 -5.15 -7.52
CA LEU A 400 -3.68 -3.71 -7.63
C LEU A 400 -3.51 -3.05 -6.25
N VAL A 401 -2.90 -1.87 -6.23
CA VAL A 401 -2.68 -1.07 -5.01
C VAL A 401 -3.33 0.29 -5.19
N LEU A 402 -4.09 0.72 -4.18
CA LEU A 402 -4.62 2.08 -4.05
C LEU A 402 -3.65 2.89 -3.19
N PHE A 403 -3.11 3.95 -3.74
CA PHE A 403 -2.08 4.77 -3.13
C PHE A 403 -2.57 6.21 -2.95
N THR A 404 -2.97 6.58 -1.74
CA THR A 404 -3.41 7.95 -1.45
C THR A 404 -2.23 8.89 -1.24
N THR A 405 -2.33 10.13 -1.73
CA THR A 405 -1.23 11.11 -1.64
C THR A 405 -1.73 12.55 -1.65
N GLY A 406 -1.16 13.38 -0.79
CA GLY A 406 -1.41 14.82 -0.77
C GLY A 406 -0.34 15.64 -1.50
N ARG A 407 0.88 15.10 -1.58
CA ARG A 407 2.05 15.76 -2.20
C ARG A 407 2.39 15.21 -3.58
N GLY A 408 1.95 13.99 -3.89
CA GLY A 408 2.18 13.30 -5.15
C GLY A 408 3.49 12.52 -5.22
N THR A 409 3.44 11.41 -5.94
CA THR A 409 4.59 10.59 -6.29
C THR A 409 4.37 9.92 -7.65
N PRO A 410 5.38 9.80 -8.51
CA PRO A 410 5.28 9.02 -9.75
C PRO A 410 5.36 7.51 -9.52
N PHE A 411 5.88 7.08 -8.37
CA PHE A 411 6.17 5.69 -8.03
C PHE A 411 4.98 4.75 -8.26
N GLY A 412 5.27 3.54 -8.73
CA GLY A 412 4.38 2.39 -8.75
C GLY A 412 5.14 1.09 -8.52
N THR A 413 4.48 0.09 -7.94
CA THR A 413 5.05 -1.24 -7.75
C THR A 413 4.80 -2.13 -8.99
N PHE A 414 5.05 -3.42 -8.88
CA PHE A 414 4.93 -4.38 -9.99
C PHE A 414 3.48 -4.74 -10.39
N VAL A 415 2.49 -4.18 -9.70
CA VAL A 415 1.06 -4.25 -10.08
C VAL A 415 0.53 -2.84 -10.33
N PRO A 416 -0.64 -2.67 -10.99
CA PRO A 416 -1.27 -1.38 -11.14
C PRO A 416 -1.33 -0.65 -9.79
N THR A 417 -0.76 0.56 -9.74
CA THR A 417 -0.66 1.37 -8.51
C THR A 417 -1.38 2.70 -8.74
N MET A 418 -2.68 2.71 -8.44
CA MET A 418 -3.53 3.88 -8.64
C MET A 418 -3.25 4.94 -7.58
N LYS A 419 -2.89 6.15 -8.01
CA LYS A 419 -2.70 7.30 -7.12
C LYS A 419 -4.00 8.09 -6.98
N ILE A 420 -4.41 8.30 -5.73
CA ILE A 420 -5.60 9.05 -5.36
C ILE A 420 -5.17 10.34 -4.66
N SER A 421 -5.40 11.49 -5.26
CA SER A 421 -5.04 12.78 -4.65
C SER A 421 -6.02 13.15 -3.54
N THR A 422 -5.47 13.71 -2.45
CA THR A 422 -6.26 14.24 -1.34
C THR A 422 -6.87 15.60 -1.65
N ASN A 423 -6.35 16.29 -2.67
CA ASN A 423 -6.74 17.65 -3.06
C ASN A 423 -6.73 17.84 -4.58
N SER A 424 -7.64 18.67 -5.08
CA SER A 424 -7.80 18.91 -6.51
C SER A 424 -6.64 19.70 -7.14
N ASN A 425 -5.86 20.43 -6.35
CA ASN A 425 -4.69 21.15 -6.86
C ASN A 425 -3.61 20.18 -7.34
N LEU A 426 -3.32 19.15 -6.54
CA LEU A 426 -2.39 18.09 -6.94
C LEU A 426 -2.87 17.36 -8.20
N TYR A 427 -4.16 17.01 -8.26
CA TYR A 427 -4.75 16.34 -9.43
C TYR A 427 -4.57 17.17 -10.71
N ARG A 428 -4.86 18.48 -10.65
CA ARG A 428 -4.69 19.39 -11.80
C ARG A 428 -3.24 19.60 -12.21
N ASN A 429 -2.32 19.67 -11.22
CA ASN A 429 -0.91 19.97 -11.48
C ASN A 429 -0.09 18.72 -11.90
N LYS A 430 -0.56 17.52 -11.57
CA LYS A 430 0.14 16.25 -11.86
C LYS A 430 -0.79 15.21 -12.52
N PRO A 431 -1.45 15.54 -13.64
CA PRO A 431 -2.39 14.64 -14.30
C PRO A 431 -1.73 13.37 -14.84
N ASN A 432 -0.39 13.41 -15.02
CA ASN A 432 0.40 12.26 -15.43
C ASN A 432 0.79 11.32 -14.28
N TRP A 433 0.55 11.70 -13.03
CA TRP A 433 0.83 10.84 -11.86
C TRP A 433 -0.43 10.33 -11.19
N ILE A 434 -1.51 11.11 -11.22
CA ILE A 434 -2.71 10.91 -10.42
C ILE A 434 -3.83 10.30 -11.25
N ASP A 435 -4.42 9.22 -10.74
CA ASP A 435 -5.49 8.46 -11.39
C ASP A 435 -6.88 8.94 -10.99
N PHE A 436 -7.04 9.45 -9.76
CA PHE A 436 -8.34 9.85 -9.22
C PHE A 436 -8.24 11.04 -8.25
N ASN A 437 -9.26 11.91 -8.24
CA ASN A 437 -9.31 13.10 -7.40
C ASN A 437 -10.32 12.93 -6.26
N ALA A 438 -9.83 12.75 -5.03
CA ALA A 438 -10.67 12.77 -3.84
C ALA A 438 -10.88 14.17 -3.27
N GLY A 439 -10.14 15.18 -3.75
CA GLY A 439 -10.30 16.57 -3.34
C GLY A 439 -11.68 17.16 -3.63
N GLU A 440 -12.46 16.56 -4.54
CA GLU A 440 -13.84 16.93 -4.81
C GLU A 440 -14.73 16.88 -3.57
N LEU A 441 -14.39 16.06 -2.54
CA LEU A 441 -15.15 15.97 -1.29
C LEU A 441 -15.17 17.30 -0.50
N VAL A 442 -14.08 18.05 -0.52
CA VAL A 442 -14.01 19.37 0.13
C VAL A 442 -14.49 20.51 -0.80
N GLU A 443 -14.80 20.19 -2.04
CA GLU A 443 -15.39 21.10 -3.03
C GLU A 443 -16.92 20.92 -3.15
N GLY A 444 -17.53 20.03 -2.33
CA GLY A 444 -18.97 19.85 -2.20
C GLY A 444 -19.55 18.62 -2.89
N THR A 445 -18.72 17.73 -3.44
CA THR A 445 -19.20 16.43 -3.94
C THR A 445 -19.53 15.51 -2.76
N GLU A 446 -20.70 14.88 -2.77
CA GLU A 446 -21.13 13.92 -1.77
C GLU A 446 -20.29 12.63 -1.82
N MET A 447 -19.93 12.09 -0.65
CA MET A 447 -19.16 10.83 -0.55
C MET A 447 -19.79 9.69 -1.35
N LYS A 448 -21.12 9.49 -1.23
CA LYS A 448 -21.85 8.43 -1.93
C LYS A 448 -21.73 8.48 -3.46
N ASP A 449 -21.63 9.69 -4.02
CA ASP A 449 -21.53 9.88 -5.46
C ASP A 449 -20.08 9.68 -5.91
N LEU A 450 -19.12 10.15 -5.11
CA LEU A 450 -17.70 10.00 -5.43
C LEU A 450 -17.23 8.56 -5.29
N VAL A 451 -17.69 7.80 -4.29
CA VAL A 451 -17.33 6.39 -4.12
C VAL A 451 -17.84 5.53 -5.28
N ARG A 452 -19.01 5.81 -5.84
CA ARG A 452 -19.51 5.11 -7.05
C ARG A 452 -18.58 5.32 -8.24
N LYS A 453 -18.20 6.57 -8.52
CA LYS A 453 -17.22 6.89 -9.58
C LYS A 453 -15.88 6.20 -9.32
N PHE A 454 -15.45 6.12 -8.06
CA PHE A 454 -14.21 5.50 -7.66
C PHE A 454 -14.22 3.98 -7.85
N ILE A 455 -15.31 3.30 -7.46
CA ILE A 455 -15.54 1.88 -7.73
C ILE A 455 -15.48 1.60 -9.24
N ASP A 456 -16.19 2.40 -10.05
CA ASP A 456 -16.20 2.23 -11.51
C ASP A 456 -14.80 2.40 -12.11
N LYS A 457 -14.00 3.35 -11.60
CA LYS A 457 -12.62 3.55 -12.03
C LYS A 457 -11.72 2.36 -11.67
N ILE A 458 -11.85 1.79 -10.47
CA ILE A 458 -11.08 0.62 -10.05
C ILE A 458 -11.44 -0.60 -10.91
N ILE A 459 -12.73 -0.81 -11.17
CA ILE A 459 -13.19 -1.89 -12.07
C ILE A 459 -12.66 -1.66 -13.49
N ALA A 460 -12.61 -0.44 -14.00
CA ALA A 460 -12.02 -0.14 -15.31
C ALA A 460 -10.53 -0.51 -15.35
N VAL A 461 -9.77 -0.20 -14.30
CA VAL A 461 -8.35 -0.62 -14.19
C VAL A 461 -8.23 -2.15 -14.09
N ALA A 462 -9.09 -2.81 -13.32
CA ALA A 462 -9.14 -4.27 -13.27
C ALA A 462 -9.49 -4.90 -14.63
N ASN A 463 -10.30 -4.23 -15.46
CA ASN A 463 -10.64 -4.62 -16.83
C ASN A 463 -9.52 -4.37 -17.85
N GLY A 464 -8.44 -3.72 -17.48
CA GLY A 464 -7.27 -3.50 -18.34
C GLY A 464 -6.99 -2.02 -18.68
N GLU A 465 -7.74 -1.06 -18.14
CA GLU A 465 -7.32 0.33 -18.24
C GLU A 465 -5.99 0.52 -17.48
N GLU A 466 -5.02 1.15 -18.12
CA GLU A 466 -3.71 1.40 -17.48
C GLU A 466 -3.81 2.46 -16.39
N ALA A 467 -3.25 2.15 -15.22
CA ALA A 467 -2.95 3.17 -14.21
C ALA A 467 -1.79 4.06 -14.70
N ARG A 468 -1.69 5.27 -14.16
CA ARG A 468 -0.68 6.26 -14.58
C ARG A 468 0.75 5.75 -14.42
N ASN A 469 1.02 4.94 -13.40
CA ASN A 469 2.34 4.33 -13.23
C ASN A 469 2.68 3.35 -14.36
N GLU A 470 1.72 2.58 -14.84
CA GLU A 470 1.90 1.64 -15.96
C GLU A 470 2.12 2.41 -17.27
N TYR A 471 1.26 3.37 -17.58
CA TYR A 471 1.37 4.21 -18.78
C TYR A 471 2.73 4.90 -18.89
N ASN A 472 3.30 5.36 -17.75
CA ASN A 472 4.60 6.02 -17.72
C ASN A 472 5.78 5.06 -17.54
N GLY A 473 5.55 3.78 -17.30
CA GLY A 473 6.60 2.79 -17.03
C GLY A 473 7.26 2.93 -15.65
N TYR A 474 6.62 3.60 -14.69
CA TYR A 474 7.14 3.78 -13.33
C TYR A 474 6.78 2.57 -12.47
N ARG A 475 7.61 1.54 -12.54
CA ARG A 475 7.35 0.25 -11.89
C ARG A 475 8.64 -0.28 -11.25
N GLU A 476 8.63 -0.42 -9.94
CA GLU A 476 9.80 -0.81 -9.16
C GLU A 476 9.41 -1.78 -8.05
N ILE A 477 10.37 -2.59 -7.59
CA ILE A 477 10.23 -3.40 -6.39
C ILE A 477 11.30 -3.01 -5.37
N SER A 478 11.01 -3.22 -4.09
CA SER A 478 11.98 -3.12 -3.01
C SER A 478 11.67 -4.15 -1.95
N ILE A 479 12.71 -4.83 -1.48
CA ILE A 479 12.60 -5.90 -0.49
C ILE A 479 13.11 -5.37 0.85
N PHE A 480 12.36 -5.62 1.91
CA PHE A 480 12.73 -5.20 3.26
C PHE A 480 14.02 -5.89 3.72
N LYS A 481 14.97 -5.09 4.19
CA LYS A 481 16.24 -5.56 4.74
C LYS A 481 16.50 -4.84 6.07
N ASN A 482 16.75 -5.61 7.11
CA ASN A 482 17.07 -5.08 8.45
C ASN A 482 18.35 -5.68 9.05
N GLY A 483 18.94 -6.68 8.42
CA GLY A 483 20.11 -7.38 8.92
C GLY A 483 21.42 -6.95 8.25
N VAL A 484 22.46 -7.68 8.60
CA VAL A 484 23.84 -7.47 8.10
C VAL A 484 23.99 -8.04 6.70
N THR A 485 24.82 -7.41 5.87
CA THR A 485 25.28 -7.96 4.59
C THR A 485 26.69 -8.52 4.78
N LEU A 486 26.97 -9.74 4.26
CA LEU A 486 28.29 -10.39 4.25
C LEU A 486 29.27 -9.64 3.34
#